data_1042a6a378e62e2bbbe82c69f645e3b8
#
_entry.id   1042a6a378e62e2bbbe82c69f645e3b8
#
_cell.length_a   1.000
_cell.length_b   1.000
_cell.length_c   1.000
_cell.angle_alpha   90.00
_cell.angle_beta   90.00
_cell.angle_gamma   90.00
#
_symmetry.space_group_name_H-M   'P 1'
#
loop_
_entity.id
_entity.type
_entity.pdbx_description
1 polymer ?
#
loop_
_entity_poly.entity_id
_entity_poly.type
_entity_poly.pdbx_seq_one_letter_code
_entity_poly.pdbx_strand_id
1 'polypeptide(L)'
;MNRLLFLLSAICLSLLFSSCGGDDYVPKPKAYIRMDMPPKDYVLYDTAALPFTFERPSEAIVNWKQNDARTKYFDLVYPQYKGIINLTYKHFRTLDDLNSLIDTASRMLALHHSQSTGEKELNLSDPDGRVYATIVKVGGKNAGSTYQFWLTDSTEHFLRGALFLNYTPNNDSLAPVIDYLQKDIDQIVETLRWRD
;
A
#
# COMPACT_ATOMS: atom_id res chain seq x y z
N MET A 1 -21.84 65.03 40.55
CA MET A 1 -21.22 64.94 39.23
C MET A 1 -20.22 63.75 39.14
N ASN A 2 -19.33 63.61 40.11
CA ASN A 2 -18.29 62.53 40.09
C ASN A 2 -18.82 61.09 40.21
N ARG A 3 -19.94 60.82 40.88
CA ARG A 3 -20.50 59.47 41.01
C ARG A 3 -21.09 58.96 39.70
N LEU A 4 -21.66 59.82 38.87
CA LEU A 4 -22.24 59.45 37.56
C LEU A 4 -21.10 59.14 36.57
N LEU A 5 -20.02 59.87 36.59
CA LEU A 5 -18.85 59.61 35.77
C LEU A 5 -18.16 58.27 36.16
N PHE A 6 -18.12 57.92 37.41
CA PHE A 6 -17.55 56.63 37.87
C PHE A 6 -18.42 55.48 37.41
N LEU A 7 -19.75 55.62 37.49
CA LEU A 7 -20.68 54.56 37.00
C LEU A 7 -20.60 54.36 35.47
N LEU A 8 -20.50 55.45 34.70
CA LEU A 8 -20.27 55.36 33.24
C LEU A 8 -18.93 54.71 32.88
N SER A 9 -17.84 55.03 33.62
CA SER A 9 -16.55 54.39 33.42
C SER A 9 -16.53 52.90 33.72
N ALA A 10 -17.22 52.47 34.79
CA ALA A 10 -17.33 51.09 35.18
C ALA A 10 -18.14 50.27 34.14
N ILE A 11 -19.23 50.86 33.57
CA ILE A 11 -20.02 50.23 32.50
C ILE A 11 -19.24 50.11 31.22
N CYS A 12 -18.47 51.12 30.80
CA CYS A 12 -17.59 51.02 29.63
C CYS A 12 -16.48 49.99 29.81
N LEU A 13 -15.92 49.86 31.01
CA LEU A 13 -14.89 48.86 31.27
C LEU A 13 -15.43 47.43 31.26
N SER A 14 -16.66 47.21 31.71
CA SER A 14 -17.30 45.88 31.68
C SER A 14 -17.67 45.43 30.26
N LEU A 15 -17.93 46.37 29.34
CA LEU A 15 -18.22 46.04 27.94
C LEU A 15 -16.97 45.65 27.15
N LEU A 16 -15.77 46.00 27.62
CA LEU A 16 -14.52 45.59 26.97
C LEU A 16 -14.11 44.13 27.24
N PHE A 17 -14.68 43.50 28.26
CA PHE A 17 -14.40 42.10 28.59
C PHE A 17 -15.35 41.12 27.92
N SER A 18 -16.35 41.55 27.18
CA SER A 18 -17.34 40.69 26.50
C SER A 18 -16.89 40.18 25.12
N SER A 19 -15.69 40.56 24.65
CA SER A 19 -15.21 40.22 23.30
C SER A 19 -14.26 39.02 23.28
N CYS A 20 -14.55 37.97 24.04
CA CYS A 20 -13.81 36.71 23.94
C CYS A 20 -14.77 35.57 23.60
N GLY A 21 -15.45 35.71 22.46
CA GLY A 21 -16.05 34.56 21.76
C GLY A 21 -14.96 33.93 20.92
N GLY A 22 -14.20 33.00 21.49
CA GLY A 22 -13.29 32.18 20.71
C GLY A 22 -14.12 31.37 19.73
N ASP A 23 -14.07 31.72 18.46
CA ASP A 23 -14.43 30.77 17.42
C ASP A 23 -13.54 29.54 17.62
N ASP A 24 -14.14 28.42 18.02
CA ASP A 24 -13.46 27.15 18.02
C ASP A 24 -12.92 26.94 16.60
N TYR A 25 -11.60 27.14 16.43
CA TYR A 25 -10.92 26.89 15.18
C TYR A 25 -11.00 25.37 14.90
N VAL A 26 -12.05 24.97 14.22
CA VAL A 26 -12.12 23.61 13.65
C VAL A 26 -11.18 23.60 12.45
N PRO A 27 -10.06 22.87 12.51
CA PRO A 27 -9.16 22.74 11.36
C PRO A 27 -9.98 22.27 10.15
N LYS A 28 -9.96 23.06 9.08
CA LYS A 28 -10.63 22.65 7.84
C LYS A 28 -10.09 21.27 7.43
N PRO A 29 -10.97 20.32 7.04
CA PRO A 29 -10.52 19.04 6.52
C PRO A 29 -9.49 19.30 5.42
N LYS A 30 -8.36 18.59 5.48
CA LYS A 30 -7.36 18.69 4.41
C LYS A 30 -8.04 18.29 3.11
N ALA A 31 -8.15 19.24 2.18
CA ALA A 31 -8.61 18.92 0.83
C ALA A 31 -7.48 18.16 0.15
N TYR A 32 -7.74 16.91 -0.22
CA TYR A 32 -6.85 16.15 -1.10
C TYR A 32 -7.17 16.53 -2.54
N ILE A 33 -6.12 16.56 -3.39
CA ILE A 33 -6.32 16.74 -4.83
C ILE A 33 -7.14 15.53 -5.31
N ARG A 34 -8.30 15.77 -5.89
CA ARG A 34 -9.08 14.71 -6.56
C ARG A 34 -8.30 14.27 -7.78
N MET A 35 -7.82 13.02 -7.75
CA MET A 35 -7.24 12.34 -8.90
C MET A 35 -8.30 11.40 -9.46
N ASP A 36 -8.74 11.65 -10.68
CA ASP A 36 -9.62 10.72 -11.39
C ASP A 36 -8.74 9.62 -12.00
N MET A 37 -8.83 8.43 -11.41
CA MET A 37 -8.09 7.26 -11.89
C MET A 37 -8.85 6.65 -13.07
N PRO A 38 -8.16 6.23 -14.16
CA PRO A 38 -8.80 5.55 -15.28
C PRO A 38 -9.43 4.22 -14.83
N PRO A 39 -10.42 3.70 -15.58
CA PRO A 39 -10.91 2.34 -15.35
C PRO A 39 -9.77 1.33 -15.47
N LYS A 40 -9.82 0.27 -14.68
CA LYS A 40 -8.86 -0.83 -14.79
C LYS A 40 -9.12 -1.64 -16.04
N ASP A 41 -8.03 -1.97 -16.73
CA ASP A 41 -8.00 -2.87 -17.88
C ASP A 41 -6.86 -3.88 -17.65
N TYR A 42 -7.19 -5.18 -17.71
CA TYR A 42 -6.26 -6.25 -17.39
C TYR A 42 -6.02 -7.15 -18.61
N VAL A 43 -4.79 -7.59 -18.75
CA VAL A 43 -4.36 -8.50 -19.80
C VAL A 43 -3.63 -9.69 -19.20
N LEU A 44 -3.88 -10.88 -19.75
CA LEU A 44 -3.16 -12.08 -19.34
C LEU A 44 -1.66 -11.91 -19.60
N TYR A 45 -0.86 -12.10 -18.56
CA TYR A 45 0.59 -12.18 -18.69
C TYR A 45 1.02 -13.64 -18.68
N ASP A 46 1.34 -14.12 -19.88
CA ASP A 46 1.79 -15.47 -20.16
C ASP A 46 3.16 -15.42 -20.83
N THR A 47 4.18 -15.93 -20.18
CA THR A 47 5.55 -15.97 -20.70
C THR A 47 6.24 -17.27 -20.32
N ALA A 48 7.01 -17.83 -21.21
CA ALA A 48 7.82 -19.03 -20.94
C ALA A 48 8.90 -18.82 -19.86
N ALA A 49 9.17 -17.56 -19.48
CA ALA A 49 10.14 -17.24 -18.44
C ALA A 49 9.62 -17.49 -17.01
N LEU A 50 8.29 -17.63 -16.82
CA LEU A 50 7.66 -17.86 -15.53
C LEU A 50 6.91 -19.20 -15.52
N PRO A 51 6.93 -19.94 -14.39
CA PRO A 51 6.13 -21.16 -14.22
C PRO A 51 4.69 -20.87 -13.76
N PHE A 52 4.16 -19.69 -14.09
CA PHE A 52 2.79 -19.28 -13.76
C PHE A 52 2.31 -18.22 -14.74
N THR A 53 1.01 -18.02 -14.77
CA THR A 53 0.34 -16.93 -15.46
C THR A 53 -0.44 -16.08 -14.47
N PHE A 54 -0.72 -14.85 -14.82
CA PHE A 54 -1.58 -13.95 -14.04
C PHE A 54 -2.08 -12.81 -14.94
N GLU A 55 -3.12 -12.12 -14.50
CA GLU A 55 -3.55 -10.90 -15.17
C GLU A 55 -2.83 -9.69 -14.59
N ARG A 56 -2.32 -8.84 -15.45
CA ARG A 56 -1.68 -7.57 -15.10
C ARG A 56 -2.40 -6.40 -15.74
N PRO A 57 -2.33 -5.21 -15.16
CA PRO A 57 -2.83 -4.01 -15.84
C PRO A 57 -2.15 -3.80 -17.20
N SER A 58 -2.95 -3.47 -18.21
CA SER A 58 -2.43 -3.17 -19.55
C SER A 58 -1.47 -1.98 -19.55
N GLU A 59 -1.70 -1.01 -18.66
CA GLU A 59 -0.88 0.20 -18.49
C GLU A 59 0.47 -0.04 -17.82
N ALA A 60 0.65 -1.17 -17.10
CA ALA A 60 1.90 -1.46 -16.38
C ALA A 60 2.98 -1.95 -17.34
N ILE A 61 4.17 -1.39 -17.21
CA ILE A 61 5.35 -1.80 -17.99
C ILE A 61 6.06 -2.90 -17.21
N VAL A 62 6.28 -4.07 -17.83
CA VAL A 62 7.05 -5.15 -17.22
C VAL A 62 8.54 -4.88 -17.43
N ASN A 63 9.26 -4.74 -16.33
CA ASN A 63 10.70 -4.51 -16.34
C ASN A 63 11.43 -5.69 -15.69
N TRP A 64 12.09 -6.49 -16.49
CA TRP A 64 12.89 -7.63 -16.03
C TRP A 64 14.23 -7.18 -15.49
N LYS A 65 14.65 -7.81 -14.38
CA LYS A 65 15.98 -7.64 -13.79
C LYS A 65 16.89 -8.84 -14.09
N GLN A 66 18.08 -8.82 -13.53
CA GLN A 66 18.96 -9.97 -13.64
C GLN A 66 18.36 -11.19 -12.96
N ASN A 67 18.27 -12.31 -13.67
CA ASN A 67 17.62 -13.54 -13.23
C ASN A 67 18.58 -14.72 -13.28
N ASP A 68 18.31 -15.71 -12.45
CA ASP A 68 18.95 -17.02 -12.51
C ASP A 68 17.92 -18.14 -12.76
N ALA A 69 18.37 -19.40 -12.76
CA ALA A 69 17.49 -20.53 -13.06
C ALA A 69 16.34 -20.70 -12.04
N ARG A 70 16.56 -20.33 -10.77
CA ARG A 70 15.61 -20.55 -9.67
C ARG A 70 14.92 -19.28 -9.19
N THR A 71 15.48 -18.12 -9.52
CA THR A 71 14.98 -16.84 -9.05
C THR A 71 14.69 -15.92 -10.21
N LYS A 72 13.52 -15.32 -10.22
CA LYS A 72 13.12 -14.32 -11.20
C LYS A 72 12.75 -13.05 -10.49
N TYR A 73 13.29 -11.93 -10.96
CA TYR A 73 13.01 -10.59 -10.47
C TYR A 73 12.43 -9.77 -11.60
N PHE A 74 11.27 -9.21 -11.42
CA PHE A 74 10.66 -8.28 -12.36
C PHE A 74 9.75 -7.29 -11.64
N ASP A 75 9.54 -6.15 -12.26
CA ASP A 75 8.70 -5.09 -11.74
C ASP A 75 7.55 -4.84 -12.70
N LEU A 76 6.38 -4.54 -12.13
CA LEU A 76 5.33 -3.83 -12.83
C LEU A 76 5.49 -2.34 -12.52
N VAL A 77 5.88 -1.57 -13.53
CA VAL A 77 6.22 -0.15 -13.39
C VAL A 77 5.07 0.71 -13.89
N TYR A 78 4.69 1.70 -13.12
CA TYR A 78 3.63 2.67 -13.41
C TYR A 78 4.23 4.08 -13.45
N PRO A 79 4.78 4.53 -14.59
CA PRO A 79 5.48 5.81 -14.69
C PRO A 79 4.62 7.01 -14.28
N GLN A 80 3.33 7.01 -14.63
CA GLN A 80 2.36 8.07 -14.34
C GLN A 80 2.11 8.25 -12.85
N TYR A 81 2.27 7.17 -12.05
CA TYR A 81 2.07 7.19 -10.59
C TYR A 81 3.39 7.10 -9.82
N LYS A 82 4.52 7.03 -10.52
CA LYS A 82 5.84 6.71 -9.94
C LYS A 82 5.75 5.50 -9.00
N GLY A 83 4.88 4.55 -9.36
CA GLY A 83 4.60 3.33 -8.61
C GLY A 83 5.36 2.15 -9.19
N ILE A 84 5.70 1.20 -8.33
CA ILE A 84 6.33 -0.06 -8.72
C ILE A 84 5.73 -1.18 -7.86
N ILE A 85 5.24 -2.24 -8.48
CA ILE A 85 5.00 -3.52 -7.82
C ILE A 85 6.23 -4.38 -8.13
N ASN A 86 7.07 -4.55 -7.12
CA ASN A 86 8.26 -5.41 -7.22
C ASN A 86 7.85 -6.86 -7.01
N LEU A 87 8.22 -7.75 -7.93
CA LEU A 87 7.87 -9.15 -7.90
C LEU A 87 9.14 -10.01 -7.88
N THR A 88 9.17 -10.95 -6.95
CA THR A 88 10.26 -11.92 -6.80
C THR A 88 9.67 -13.32 -6.76
N TYR A 89 9.95 -14.10 -7.80
CA TYR A 89 9.65 -15.52 -7.82
C TYR A 89 10.87 -16.35 -7.38
N LYS A 90 10.63 -17.39 -6.61
CA LYS A 90 11.64 -18.39 -6.23
C LYS A 90 11.07 -19.81 -6.33
N HIS A 91 11.86 -20.67 -6.98
CA HIS A 91 11.64 -22.10 -6.93
C HIS A 91 12.35 -22.68 -5.70
N PHE A 92 11.62 -23.42 -4.87
CA PHE A 92 12.16 -24.09 -3.68
C PHE A 92 11.99 -25.62 -3.79
N ARG A 93 12.53 -26.41 -2.86
CA ARG A 93 12.52 -27.87 -2.94
C ARG A 93 12.05 -28.55 -1.67
N THR A 94 12.12 -27.88 -0.54
CA THR A 94 11.80 -28.44 0.76
C THR A 94 10.89 -27.49 1.55
N LEU A 95 10.15 -28.04 2.53
CA LEU A 95 9.37 -27.20 3.43
C LEU A 95 10.24 -26.24 4.26
N ASP A 96 11.48 -26.64 4.55
CA ASP A 96 12.43 -25.76 5.27
C ASP A 96 12.83 -24.55 4.40
N ASP A 97 12.98 -24.77 3.08
CA ASP A 97 13.20 -23.67 2.14
C ASP A 97 11.97 -22.72 2.13
N LEU A 98 10.74 -23.27 2.07
CA LEU A 98 9.52 -22.46 2.11
C LEU A 98 9.42 -21.65 3.41
N ASN A 99 9.65 -22.26 4.56
CA ASN A 99 9.67 -21.59 5.85
C ASN A 99 10.69 -20.44 5.87
N SER A 100 11.90 -20.69 5.34
CA SER A 100 12.93 -19.65 5.23
C SER A 100 12.54 -18.49 4.30
N LEU A 101 11.76 -18.75 3.24
CA LEU A 101 11.23 -17.73 2.33
C LEU A 101 10.17 -16.89 3.01
N ILE A 102 9.24 -17.51 3.74
CA ILE A 102 8.20 -16.83 4.54
C ILE A 102 8.85 -15.99 5.64
N ASP A 103 9.82 -16.52 6.38
CA ASP A 103 10.56 -15.77 7.39
C ASP A 103 11.30 -14.57 6.79
N THR A 104 11.84 -14.73 5.59
CA THR A 104 12.49 -13.63 4.87
C THR A 104 11.47 -12.56 4.46
N ALA A 105 10.30 -12.96 3.95
CA ALA A 105 9.23 -12.04 3.62
C ALA A 105 8.74 -11.26 4.86
N SER A 106 8.57 -11.94 5.98
CA SER A 106 8.18 -11.36 7.27
C SER A 106 9.24 -10.39 7.81
N ARG A 107 10.53 -10.73 7.71
CA ARG A 107 11.62 -9.80 8.08
C ARG A 107 11.66 -8.55 7.20
N MET A 108 11.43 -8.70 5.89
CA MET A 108 11.35 -7.56 4.97
C MET A 108 10.14 -6.67 5.29
N LEU A 109 9.01 -7.26 5.67
CA LEU A 109 7.84 -6.53 6.16
C LEU A 109 8.20 -5.75 7.42
N ALA A 110 8.87 -6.38 8.40
CA ALA A 110 9.26 -5.77 9.67
C ALA A 110 10.17 -4.54 9.52
N LEU A 111 10.93 -4.40 8.42
CA LEU A 111 11.71 -3.18 8.15
C LEU A 111 10.85 -1.92 8.01
N HIS A 112 9.56 -2.07 7.71
CA HIS A 112 8.61 -0.96 7.58
C HIS A 112 7.83 -0.68 8.87
N HIS A 113 7.96 -1.52 9.92
CA HIS A 113 7.20 -1.42 11.18
C HIS A 113 7.48 -0.14 11.96
N SER A 114 8.70 0.38 11.93
CA SER A 114 9.08 1.59 12.69
C SER A 114 8.27 2.83 12.29
N GLN A 115 7.65 2.81 11.12
CA GLN A 115 6.82 3.88 10.55
C GLN A 115 5.34 3.45 10.41
N SER A 116 5.01 2.23 10.83
CA SER A 116 3.66 1.67 10.76
C SER A 116 2.82 2.09 11.97
N THR A 117 1.51 2.30 11.74
CA THR A 117 0.49 2.46 12.79
C THR A 117 -0.30 1.19 13.03
N GLY A 118 0.01 0.12 12.31
CA GLY A 118 -0.63 -1.20 12.40
C GLY A 118 -0.56 -1.95 11.08
N GLU A 119 -0.87 -3.23 11.16
CA GLU A 119 -0.90 -4.14 10.02
C GLU A 119 -2.21 -4.90 10.01
N LYS A 120 -2.71 -5.16 8.80
CA LYS A 120 -3.85 -6.02 8.57
C LYS A 120 -3.43 -7.13 7.63
N GLU A 121 -3.47 -8.36 8.12
CA GLU A 121 -3.18 -9.56 7.36
C GLU A 121 -4.47 -10.19 6.85
N LEU A 122 -4.44 -10.66 5.61
CA LEU A 122 -5.50 -11.43 4.96
C LEU A 122 -4.87 -12.68 4.35
N ASN A 123 -5.38 -13.83 4.75
CA ASN A 123 -4.99 -15.13 4.20
C ASN A 123 -6.07 -15.63 3.25
N LEU A 124 -5.69 -16.00 2.03
CA LEU A 124 -6.53 -16.52 0.98
C LEU A 124 -6.07 -17.94 0.62
N SER A 125 -7.03 -18.80 0.28
CA SER A 125 -6.75 -20.17 -0.10
C SER A 125 -7.66 -20.56 -1.26
N ASP A 126 -7.05 -21.01 -2.35
CA ASP A 126 -7.68 -21.69 -3.48
C ASP A 126 -7.04 -23.08 -3.60
N PRO A 127 -7.57 -24.11 -2.92
CA PRO A 127 -7.01 -25.47 -2.95
C PRO A 127 -7.06 -26.10 -4.35
N ASP A 128 -8.08 -25.79 -5.15
CA ASP A 128 -8.24 -26.33 -6.51
C ASP A 128 -7.16 -25.77 -7.46
N GLY A 129 -6.84 -24.48 -7.31
CA GLY A 129 -5.74 -23.83 -8.04
C GLY A 129 -4.38 -24.01 -7.37
N ARG A 130 -4.30 -24.68 -6.22
CA ARG A 130 -3.09 -24.77 -5.38
C ARG A 130 -2.45 -23.42 -5.08
N VAL A 131 -3.28 -22.39 -4.83
CA VAL A 131 -2.81 -21.04 -4.54
C VAL A 131 -3.13 -20.67 -3.09
N TYR A 132 -2.09 -20.49 -2.31
CA TYR A 132 -2.16 -20.03 -0.92
C TYR A 132 -1.48 -18.67 -0.83
N ALA A 133 -2.21 -17.65 -0.43
CA ALA A 133 -1.73 -16.29 -0.42
C ALA A 133 -1.87 -15.64 0.95
N THR A 134 -0.88 -14.84 1.31
CA THR A 134 -0.97 -13.89 2.42
C THR A 134 -0.77 -12.49 1.88
N ILE A 135 -1.68 -11.59 2.21
CA ILE A 135 -1.62 -10.17 1.87
C ILE A 135 -1.50 -9.38 3.16
N VAL A 136 -0.56 -8.46 3.24
CA VAL A 136 -0.37 -7.59 4.40
C VAL A 136 -0.49 -6.13 3.98
N LYS A 137 -1.48 -5.45 4.56
CA LYS A 137 -1.66 -4.00 4.44
C LYS A 137 -0.97 -3.31 5.61
N VAL A 138 0.00 -2.46 5.32
CA VAL A 138 0.77 -1.71 6.32
C VAL A 138 0.21 -0.30 6.41
N GLY A 139 -0.41 0.01 7.55
CA GLY A 139 -0.91 1.35 7.85
C GLY A 139 0.21 2.27 8.31
N GLY A 140 0.01 3.57 8.15
CA GLY A 140 0.94 4.59 8.62
C GLY A 140 1.32 5.59 7.54
N LYS A 141 1.34 6.86 7.94
CA LYS A 141 1.61 7.99 7.04
C LYS A 141 2.96 7.86 6.32
N ASN A 142 3.95 7.31 7.00
CA ASN A 142 5.33 7.25 6.54
C ASN A 142 5.79 5.81 6.21
N ALA A 143 4.88 4.83 6.12
CA ALA A 143 5.24 3.49 5.71
C ALA A 143 5.78 3.47 4.28
N GLY A 144 6.97 2.91 4.08
CA GLY A 144 7.65 2.89 2.78
C GLY A 144 7.03 1.93 1.77
N SER A 145 6.38 0.86 2.25
CA SER A 145 5.58 -0.07 1.44
C SER A 145 4.27 -0.34 2.18
N THR A 146 3.17 0.01 1.53
CA THR A 146 1.83 -0.06 2.14
C THR A 146 1.11 -1.37 1.87
N TYR A 147 1.61 -2.16 0.92
CA TYR A 147 0.98 -3.40 0.50
C TYR A 147 2.05 -4.42 0.11
N GLN A 148 2.07 -5.55 0.81
CA GLN A 148 2.98 -6.65 0.52
C GLN A 148 2.19 -7.95 0.48
N PHE A 149 2.66 -8.91 -0.27
CA PHE A 149 2.02 -10.20 -0.39
C PHE A 149 3.01 -11.31 -0.74
N TRP A 150 2.63 -12.54 -0.49
CA TRP A 150 3.28 -13.71 -1.04
C TRP A 150 2.27 -14.80 -1.35
N LEU A 151 2.59 -15.59 -2.36
CA LEU A 151 1.81 -16.74 -2.81
C LEU A 151 2.71 -17.96 -2.92
N THR A 152 2.15 -19.13 -2.66
CA THR A 152 2.84 -20.40 -2.83
C THR A 152 1.84 -21.49 -3.22
N ASP A 153 2.35 -22.54 -3.90
CA ASP A 153 1.62 -23.80 -4.10
C ASP A 153 1.90 -24.81 -2.97
N SER A 154 2.70 -24.42 -1.96
CA SER A 154 3.18 -25.24 -0.85
C SER A 154 4.12 -26.38 -1.24
N THR A 155 4.51 -26.50 -2.51
CA THR A 155 5.32 -27.60 -3.01
C THR A 155 6.67 -27.15 -3.61
N GLU A 156 6.68 -26.15 -4.50
CA GLU A 156 7.88 -25.75 -5.21
C GLU A 156 7.88 -24.27 -5.66
N HIS A 157 6.75 -23.56 -5.59
CA HIS A 157 6.63 -22.21 -6.11
C HIS A 157 6.35 -21.19 -5.01
N PHE A 158 7.13 -20.12 -5.00
CA PHE A 158 6.95 -18.99 -4.11
C PHE A 158 7.08 -17.67 -4.87
N LEU A 159 6.04 -16.85 -4.84
CA LEU A 159 6.05 -15.49 -5.39
C LEU A 159 5.83 -14.50 -4.27
N ARG A 160 6.70 -13.50 -4.15
CA ARG A 160 6.53 -12.36 -3.25
C ARG A 160 6.39 -11.08 -4.04
N GLY A 161 5.51 -10.20 -3.60
CA GLY A 161 5.35 -8.87 -4.15
C GLY A 161 5.27 -7.78 -3.10
N ALA A 162 5.63 -6.56 -3.49
CA ALA A 162 5.53 -5.38 -2.65
C ALA A 162 5.29 -4.12 -3.50
N LEU A 163 4.37 -3.27 -3.04
CA LEU A 163 4.09 -1.98 -3.66
C LEU A 163 5.00 -0.90 -3.08
N PHE A 164 5.68 -0.19 -3.96
CA PHE A 164 6.49 0.98 -3.63
C PHE A 164 6.04 2.20 -4.44
N LEU A 165 6.05 3.35 -3.81
CA LEU A 165 5.85 4.63 -4.46
C LEU A 165 7.13 5.46 -4.33
N ASN A 166 7.65 5.96 -5.45
CA ASN A 166 8.85 6.81 -5.46
C ASN A 166 8.50 8.26 -5.14
N TYR A 167 7.98 8.46 -3.93
CA TYR A 167 7.69 9.75 -3.32
C TYR A 167 8.21 9.77 -1.88
N THR A 168 8.41 10.95 -1.32
CA THR A 168 8.55 11.06 0.14
C THR A 168 7.28 10.50 0.77
N PRO A 169 7.37 9.53 1.66
CA PRO A 169 6.21 8.89 2.24
C PRO A 169 5.25 9.92 2.87
N ASN A 170 4.03 9.95 2.38
CA ASN A 170 2.89 10.69 2.90
C ASN A 170 1.62 9.98 2.45
N ASN A 171 1.41 8.79 2.98
CA ASN A 171 0.38 7.86 2.52
C ASN A 171 -1.04 8.42 2.60
N ASP A 172 -1.29 9.35 3.52
CA ASP A 172 -2.59 10.05 3.59
C ASP A 172 -2.90 10.81 2.29
N SER A 173 -1.89 11.49 1.73
CA SER A 173 -2.05 12.24 0.47
C SER A 173 -1.99 11.33 -0.76
N LEU A 174 -1.31 10.20 -0.65
CA LEU A 174 -1.14 9.21 -1.72
C LEU A 174 -2.22 8.13 -1.70
N ALA A 175 -3.14 8.15 -0.71
CA ALA A 175 -4.17 7.13 -0.54
C ALA A 175 -4.92 6.79 -1.85
N PRO A 176 -5.37 7.74 -2.69
CA PRO A 176 -6.06 7.40 -3.93
C PRO A 176 -5.19 6.57 -4.90
N VAL A 177 -3.89 6.88 -4.99
CA VAL A 177 -2.94 6.12 -5.82
C VAL A 177 -2.68 4.75 -5.23
N ILE A 178 -2.49 4.68 -3.91
CA ILE A 178 -2.28 3.42 -3.18
C ILE A 178 -3.48 2.50 -3.38
N ASP A 179 -4.70 2.99 -3.15
CA ASP A 179 -5.94 2.22 -3.32
C ASP A 179 -6.16 1.76 -4.77
N TYR A 180 -5.73 2.60 -5.73
CA TYR A 180 -5.80 2.25 -7.13
C TYR A 180 -4.84 1.11 -7.49
N LEU A 181 -3.57 1.17 -7.04
CA LEU A 181 -2.55 0.16 -7.32
C LEU A 181 -2.74 -1.13 -6.49
N GLN A 182 -3.38 -1.05 -5.32
CA GLN A 182 -3.74 -2.23 -4.53
C GLN A 182 -4.66 -3.19 -5.32
N LYS A 183 -5.60 -2.65 -6.10
CA LYS A 183 -6.49 -3.47 -6.95
C LYS A 183 -5.72 -4.32 -7.95
N ASP A 184 -4.56 -3.87 -8.40
CA ASP A 184 -3.71 -4.63 -9.31
C ASP A 184 -3.05 -5.81 -8.62
N ILE A 185 -2.69 -5.64 -7.34
CA ILE A 185 -2.18 -6.73 -6.52
C ILE A 185 -3.29 -7.74 -6.23
N ASP A 186 -4.48 -7.26 -5.88
CA ASP A 186 -5.64 -8.12 -5.66
C ASP A 186 -5.92 -8.95 -6.94
N GLN A 187 -5.89 -8.33 -8.13
CA GLN A 187 -6.06 -9.02 -9.42
C GLN A 187 -4.97 -10.07 -9.67
N ILE A 188 -3.71 -9.74 -9.40
CA ILE A 188 -2.59 -10.70 -9.52
C ILE A 188 -2.86 -11.93 -8.65
N VAL A 189 -3.23 -11.71 -7.38
CA VAL A 189 -3.49 -12.79 -6.42
C VAL A 189 -4.68 -13.67 -6.83
N GLU A 190 -5.75 -13.06 -7.33
CA GLU A 190 -6.97 -13.77 -7.74
C GLU A 190 -6.80 -14.57 -9.03
N THR A 191 -5.96 -14.09 -9.94
CA THR A 191 -5.82 -14.68 -11.29
C THR A 191 -4.57 -15.50 -11.48
N LEU A 192 -3.68 -15.54 -10.49
CA LEU A 192 -2.47 -16.34 -10.61
C LEU A 192 -2.81 -17.83 -10.73
N ARG A 193 -2.17 -18.48 -11.69
CA ARG A 193 -2.26 -19.95 -11.90
C ARG A 193 -0.86 -20.49 -12.14
N TRP A 194 -0.47 -21.45 -11.31
CA TRP A 194 0.77 -22.20 -11.50
C TRP A 194 0.67 -23.09 -12.73
N ARG A 195 1.79 -23.30 -13.39
CA ARG A 195 1.90 -24.30 -14.48
C ARG A 195 2.44 -25.60 -13.88
N ASP A 196 1.92 -26.72 -14.38
CA ASP A 196 2.44 -28.05 -14.08
C ASP A 196 3.78 -28.28 -14.75
#